data_286ffc4e1669fbe9705c9fb902df3ca1
#
_entry.id   286ffc4e1669fbe9705c9fb902df3ca1
#
_cell.length_a   1.000
_cell.length_b   1.000
_cell.length_c   1.000
_cell.angle_alpha   90.00
_cell.angle_beta   90.00
_cell.angle_gamma   90.00
#
_symmetry.space_group_name_H-M   'P 1'
#
loop_
_entity.id
_entity.type
_entity.pdbx_description
1 polymer ?
#
loop_
_entity_poly.entity_id
_entity_poly.type
_entity_poly.pdbx_seq_one_letter_code
_entity_poly.pdbx_strand_id
1 'polypeptide(L)'
;RSRVLTVAASPEAPPPVPDVRAFDAAPLDVDALDAFPRLSSGKYALKGMRRAELADWLAHVGEKRSRADSVFRAMYRELGGDADASEAFGDKFKARLEVLGSFDGDLELSDTRLATDGTRKVTYNLRGSGGGTVESVLIPALTERGRTTVCVSSQLGCAMNCQFCYTAKMGLRKNLSAAQIVEQVVQARRMTRC
;
A
#
# COMPACT_ATOMS: atom_id res chain seq x y z
N ARG A 1 1.71 -20.60 37.02
CA ARG A 1 0.89 -19.84 36.04
C ARG A 1 1.44 -18.42 35.99
N SER A 2 2.44 -18.19 35.14
CA SER A 2 3.00 -16.85 34.90
C SER A 2 2.12 -16.14 33.87
N ARG A 3 1.48 -15.05 34.25
CA ARG A 3 0.84 -14.11 33.35
C ARG A 3 1.93 -13.27 32.70
N VAL A 4 2.21 -13.50 31.42
CA VAL A 4 2.98 -12.56 30.62
C VAL A 4 2.05 -11.38 30.30
N LEU A 5 2.27 -10.26 30.96
CA LEU A 5 1.68 -8.98 30.61
C LEU A 5 2.37 -8.50 29.32
N THR A 6 1.68 -8.65 28.20
CA THR A 6 2.09 -8.01 26.95
C THR A 6 1.82 -6.51 27.10
N VAL A 7 2.86 -5.75 27.35
CA VAL A 7 2.79 -4.28 27.27
C VAL A 7 2.51 -3.94 25.80
N ALA A 8 1.33 -3.39 25.51
CA ALA A 8 1.05 -2.82 24.21
C ALA A 8 2.08 -1.70 23.99
N ALA A 9 2.88 -1.82 22.93
CA ALA A 9 3.77 -0.74 22.51
C ALA A 9 2.91 0.50 22.25
N SER A 10 3.26 1.62 22.88
CA SER A 10 2.65 2.92 22.59
C SER A 10 2.75 3.17 21.09
N PRO A 11 1.72 3.74 20.43
CA PRO A 11 1.81 4.08 19.04
C PRO A 11 3.00 5.03 18.85
N GLU A 12 3.98 4.59 18.06
CA GLU A 12 5.14 5.38 17.69
C GLU A 12 4.64 6.64 16.96
N ALA A 13 5.17 7.81 17.34
CA ALA A 13 4.78 9.07 16.72
C ALA A 13 4.99 8.96 15.20
N PRO A 14 4.07 9.48 14.38
CA PRO A 14 4.21 9.43 12.94
C PRO A 14 5.52 10.12 12.55
N PRO A 15 6.25 9.61 11.54
CA PRO A 15 7.48 10.22 11.07
C PRO A 15 7.22 11.66 10.61
N PRO A 16 8.20 12.57 10.73
CA PRO A 16 8.03 13.97 10.39
C PRO A 16 7.59 14.15 8.93
N VAL A 17 6.73 15.14 8.71
CA VAL A 17 6.31 15.54 7.36
C VAL A 17 7.56 15.97 6.58
N PRO A 18 7.77 15.51 5.33
CA PRO A 18 8.84 16.01 4.48
C PRO A 18 8.78 17.54 4.38
N ASP A 19 9.94 18.20 4.35
CA ASP A 19 9.97 19.67 4.27
C ASP A 19 9.34 20.17 2.96
N VAL A 20 8.12 20.66 3.09
CA VAL A 20 7.30 21.15 1.97
C VAL A 20 7.62 22.58 1.56
N ARG A 21 8.52 23.27 2.29
CA ARG A 21 8.92 24.67 2.03
C ARG A 21 9.75 24.82 0.77
N ALA A 22 10.27 23.70 0.23
CA ALA A 22 11.03 23.67 -1.03
C ALA A 22 10.18 23.94 -2.27
N PHE A 23 8.85 23.99 -2.14
CA PHE A 23 7.95 24.26 -3.26
C PHE A 23 7.33 25.65 -3.10
N ASP A 24 7.45 26.49 -4.13
CA ASP A 24 6.75 27.79 -4.29
C ASP A 24 5.23 27.57 -4.35
N ALA A 25 4.63 27.17 -3.24
CA ALA A 25 3.20 26.88 -3.12
C ALA A 25 2.61 27.66 -1.95
N ALA A 26 1.31 27.91 -2.00
CA ALA A 26 0.55 28.43 -0.88
C ALA A 26 0.86 27.61 0.39
N PRO A 27 0.85 28.21 1.58
CA PRO A 27 1.16 27.50 2.82
C PRO A 27 0.24 26.30 2.96
N LEU A 28 0.86 25.12 3.14
CA LEU A 28 0.14 23.87 3.34
C LEU A 28 -0.55 23.90 4.71
N ASP A 29 -1.82 23.53 4.72
CA ASP A 29 -2.54 23.26 5.96
C ASP A 29 -2.08 21.91 6.51
N VAL A 30 -1.06 21.95 7.38
CA VAL A 30 -0.41 20.74 7.94
C VAL A 30 -1.39 19.95 8.78
N ASP A 31 -2.27 20.62 9.53
CA ASP A 31 -3.25 19.96 10.40
C ASP A 31 -4.28 19.17 9.58
N ALA A 32 -4.72 19.72 8.45
CA ALA A 32 -5.61 19.03 7.52
C ALA A 32 -4.93 17.81 6.85
N LEU A 33 -3.61 17.86 6.67
CA LEU A 33 -2.85 16.76 6.06
C LEU A 33 -2.68 15.55 7.00
N ASP A 34 -2.78 15.72 8.31
CA ASP A 34 -2.69 14.60 9.27
C ASP A 34 -3.86 13.62 9.19
N ALA A 35 -4.96 14.01 8.55
CA ALA A 35 -6.09 13.12 8.30
C ALA A 35 -5.82 12.06 7.22
N PHE A 36 -4.77 12.22 6.41
CA PHE A 36 -4.48 11.32 5.29
C PHE A 36 -3.51 10.20 5.70
N PRO A 37 -3.69 8.98 5.12
CA PRO A 37 -2.87 7.83 5.48
C PRO A 37 -1.40 8.02 5.09
N ARG A 38 -0.48 7.63 5.99
CA ARG A 38 0.97 7.69 5.77
C ARG A 38 1.58 6.31 5.70
N LEU A 39 2.69 6.22 4.99
CA LEU A 39 3.59 5.07 4.95
C LEU A 39 4.63 5.16 6.08
N SER A 40 5.34 4.08 6.30
CA SER A 40 6.48 4.02 7.23
C SER A 40 7.59 5.02 6.90
N SER A 41 7.69 5.43 5.64
CA SER A 41 8.62 6.46 5.17
C SER A 41 8.23 7.90 5.52
N GLY A 42 7.03 8.12 6.08
CA GLY A 42 6.46 9.44 6.30
C GLY A 42 5.69 10.03 5.12
N LYS A 43 5.86 9.49 3.92
CA LYS A 43 5.12 9.93 2.73
C LYS A 43 3.65 9.51 2.82
N TYR A 44 2.78 10.26 2.12
CA TYR A 44 1.37 9.92 2.05
C TYR A 44 1.12 8.69 1.20
N ALA A 45 0.33 7.74 1.72
CA ALA A 45 -0.01 6.48 1.08
C ALA A 45 -1.13 6.68 0.04
N LEU A 46 -0.81 7.13 -1.17
CA LEU A 46 -1.81 7.50 -2.18
C LEU A 46 -2.71 6.32 -2.57
N LYS A 47 -2.19 5.09 -2.60
CA LYS A 47 -2.99 3.87 -2.83
C LYS A 47 -3.97 3.55 -1.69
N GLY A 48 -3.77 4.12 -0.52
CA GLY A 48 -4.70 3.99 0.60
C GLY A 48 -5.90 4.92 0.52
N MET A 49 -5.88 5.89 -0.39
CA MET A 49 -6.91 6.92 -0.52
C MET A 49 -7.98 6.52 -1.53
N ARG A 50 -9.24 6.81 -1.21
CA ARG A 50 -10.33 6.82 -2.19
C ARG A 50 -10.14 8.02 -3.12
N ARG A 51 -10.78 7.99 -4.29
CA ARG A 51 -10.64 9.03 -5.32
C ARG A 51 -10.97 10.44 -4.80
N ALA A 52 -12.01 10.57 -3.98
CA ALA A 52 -12.39 11.83 -3.37
C ALA A 52 -11.32 12.32 -2.37
N GLU A 53 -10.83 11.43 -1.53
CA GLU A 53 -9.74 11.71 -0.57
C GLU A 53 -8.45 12.12 -1.27
N LEU A 54 -8.12 11.47 -2.39
CA LEU A 54 -6.97 11.87 -3.22
C LEU A 54 -7.15 13.27 -3.81
N ALA A 55 -8.37 13.63 -4.25
CA ALA A 55 -8.66 14.97 -4.74
C ALA A 55 -8.54 16.03 -3.63
N ASP A 56 -8.99 15.70 -2.41
CA ASP A 56 -8.85 16.56 -1.24
C ASP A 56 -7.37 16.72 -0.85
N TRP A 57 -6.63 15.62 -0.79
CA TRP A 57 -5.20 15.66 -0.52
C TRP A 57 -4.45 16.52 -1.54
N LEU A 58 -4.74 16.37 -2.85
CA LEU A 58 -4.13 17.19 -3.90
C LEU A 58 -4.39 18.69 -3.68
N ALA A 59 -5.61 19.06 -3.29
CA ALA A 59 -5.92 20.46 -2.97
C ALA A 59 -5.08 20.97 -1.80
N HIS A 60 -4.91 20.18 -0.73
CA HIS A 60 -4.11 20.54 0.43
C HIS A 60 -2.60 20.66 0.13
N VAL A 61 -2.10 19.90 -0.86
CA VAL A 61 -0.71 20.04 -1.30
C VAL A 61 -0.52 21.08 -2.43
N GLY A 62 -1.51 21.94 -2.66
CA GLY A 62 -1.44 23.05 -3.62
C GLY A 62 -1.62 22.63 -5.08
N GLU A 63 -2.27 21.49 -5.33
CA GLU A 63 -2.54 20.97 -6.67
C GLU A 63 -4.03 21.03 -7.02
N LYS A 64 -4.35 20.96 -8.30
CA LYS A 64 -5.76 20.95 -8.74
C LYS A 64 -6.42 19.61 -8.41
N ARG A 65 -7.60 19.66 -7.78
CA ARG A 65 -8.43 18.47 -7.48
C ARG A 65 -8.68 17.57 -8.72
N SER A 66 -8.82 18.18 -9.90
CA SER A 66 -9.03 17.48 -11.18
C SER A 66 -7.88 16.56 -11.58
N ARG A 67 -6.68 16.73 -10.98
CA ARG A 67 -5.55 15.82 -11.22
C ARG A 67 -5.74 14.44 -10.58
N ALA A 68 -6.68 14.30 -9.65
CA ALA A 68 -6.95 13.01 -8.98
C ALA A 68 -7.23 11.88 -9.98
N ASP A 69 -7.91 12.15 -11.08
CA ASP A 69 -8.21 11.17 -12.11
C ASP A 69 -6.97 10.67 -12.83
N SER A 70 -6.04 11.57 -13.13
CA SER A 70 -4.78 11.22 -13.78
C SER A 70 -3.87 10.44 -12.84
N VAL A 71 -3.77 10.85 -11.56
CA VAL A 71 -3.00 10.14 -10.52
C VAL A 71 -3.59 8.74 -10.30
N PHE A 72 -4.92 8.64 -10.17
CA PHE A 72 -5.61 7.38 -9.98
C PHE A 72 -5.41 6.43 -11.16
N ARG A 73 -5.41 6.95 -12.39
CA ARG A 73 -5.12 6.18 -13.60
C ARG A 73 -3.69 5.68 -13.61
N ALA A 74 -2.71 6.51 -13.29
CA ALA A 74 -1.30 6.11 -13.21
C ALA A 74 -1.09 4.99 -12.20
N MET A 75 -1.67 5.10 -10.99
CA MET A 75 -1.54 4.08 -9.96
C MET A 75 -2.11 2.71 -10.37
N TYR A 76 -3.27 2.70 -11.04
CA TYR A 76 -4.05 1.46 -11.20
C TYR A 76 -4.14 0.94 -12.63
N ARG A 77 -4.05 1.79 -13.65
CA ARG A 77 -4.11 1.38 -15.05
C ARG A 77 -2.74 1.19 -15.68
N GLU A 78 -1.86 2.15 -15.47
CA GLU A 78 -0.51 2.13 -16.02
C GLU A 78 0.42 1.26 -15.19
N LEU A 79 0.00 0.94 -13.94
CA LEU A 79 0.76 0.13 -12.99
C LEU A 79 2.17 0.66 -12.73
N GLY A 80 2.35 1.98 -12.90
CA GLY A 80 3.58 2.66 -12.58
C GLY A 80 3.94 2.46 -11.11
N GLY A 81 5.17 2.06 -10.83
CA GLY A 81 5.70 1.98 -9.47
C GLY A 81 5.89 3.37 -8.88
N ASP A 82 6.23 4.34 -9.73
CA ASP A 82 6.61 5.68 -9.36
C ASP A 82 5.85 6.72 -10.19
N ALA A 83 5.72 7.94 -9.66
CA ALA A 83 5.13 9.07 -10.37
C ALA A 83 5.83 9.38 -11.70
N ASP A 84 7.09 8.95 -11.81
CA ASP A 84 7.93 9.11 -13.01
C ASP A 84 7.44 8.34 -14.23
N ALA A 85 6.65 7.28 -14.01
CA ALA A 85 6.14 6.46 -15.10
C ALA A 85 4.97 7.09 -15.88
N SER A 86 4.42 8.22 -15.41
CA SER A 86 3.31 8.87 -16.09
C SER A 86 3.79 10.05 -16.94
N GLU A 87 3.78 9.89 -18.26
CA GLU A 87 4.02 10.97 -19.23
C GLU A 87 2.99 12.11 -19.12
N ALA A 88 1.83 11.86 -18.47
CA ALA A 88 0.80 12.85 -18.25
C ALA A 88 1.14 13.90 -17.17
N PHE A 89 2.24 13.70 -16.43
CA PHE A 89 2.63 14.58 -15.33
C PHE A 89 3.78 15.48 -15.75
N GLY A 90 3.61 16.81 -15.59
CA GLY A 90 4.70 17.76 -15.75
C GLY A 90 5.71 17.65 -14.59
N ASP A 91 6.97 18.05 -14.84
CA ASP A 91 8.11 17.84 -13.93
C ASP A 91 7.90 18.40 -12.52
N LYS A 92 7.30 19.59 -12.39
CA LYS A 92 6.98 20.18 -11.08
C LYS A 92 6.02 19.33 -10.26
N PHE A 93 5.02 18.73 -10.93
CA PHE A 93 4.04 17.89 -10.25
C PHE A 93 4.65 16.53 -9.88
N LYS A 94 5.48 15.95 -10.75
CA LYS A 94 6.24 14.73 -10.46
C LYS A 94 7.10 14.93 -9.21
N ALA A 95 7.93 15.96 -9.20
CA ALA A 95 8.80 16.27 -8.06
C ALA A 95 8.01 16.43 -6.75
N ARG A 96 6.84 17.06 -6.79
CA ARG A 96 5.96 17.21 -5.61
C ARG A 96 5.40 15.86 -5.15
N LEU A 97 4.94 15.01 -6.08
CA LEU A 97 4.48 13.67 -5.77
C LEU A 97 5.60 12.81 -5.14
N GLU A 98 6.82 12.89 -5.66
CA GLU A 98 7.96 12.14 -5.13
C GLU A 98 8.31 12.52 -3.69
N VAL A 99 8.20 13.79 -3.35
CA VAL A 99 8.50 14.26 -1.99
C VAL A 99 7.40 13.92 -1.01
N LEU A 100 6.14 14.20 -1.37
CA LEU A 100 5.01 14.14 -0.45
C LEU A 100 4.26 12.81 -0.47
N GLY A 101 4.08 12.24 -1.64
CA GLY A 101 3.27 11.03 -1.83
C GLY A 101 4.10 9.83 -2.24
N SER A 102 3.47 8.67 -2.20
CA SER A 102 4.04 7.46 -2.75
C SER A 102 2.96 6.55 -3.32
N PHE A 103 3.28 5.91 -4.42
CA PHE A 103 2.50 4.83 -5.01
C PHE A 103 2.90 3.46 -4.42
N ASP A 104 3.78 3.42 -3.44
CA ASP A 104 4.13 2.23 -2.67
C ASP A 104 3.04 1.93 -1.62
N GLY A 105 2.89 0.67 -1.26
CA GLY A 105 1.97 0.21 -0.22
C GLY A 105 2.66 -0.30 1.04
N ASP A 106 3.93 0.06 1.29
CA ASP A 106 4.75 -0.47 2.39
C ASP A 106 4.91 -2.01 2.35
N LEU A 107 4.90 -2.57 1.14
CA LEU A 107 5.18 -3.98 0.92
C LEU A 107 6.47 -4.14 0.12
N GLU A 108 7.32 -5.05 0.57
CA GLU A 108 8.53 -5.45 -0.14
C GLU A 108 8.41 -6.90 -0.58
N LEU A 109 8.54 -7.16 -1.88
CA LEU A 109 8.54 -8.51 -2.43
C LEU A 109 9.73 -9.29 -1.85
N SER A 110 9.45 -10.38 -1.16
CA SER A 110 10.46 -11.22 -0.49
C SER A 110 10.71 -12.52 -1.24
N ASP A 111 9.65 -13.23 -1.65
CA ASP A 111 9.76 -14.53 -2.31
C ASP A 111 8.60 -14.75 -3.30
N THR A 112 8.86 -15.54 -4.33
CA THR A 112 7.83 -15.96 -5.28
C THR A 112 8.03 -17.43 -5.60
N ARG A 113 7.00 -18.24 -5.39
CA ARG A 113 7.00 -19.69 -5.68
C ARG A 113 5.92 -20.01 -6.70
N LEU A 114 6.32 -20.76 -7.73
CA LEU A 114 5.43 -21.24 -8.79
C LEU A 114 5.20 -22.73 -8.61
N ALA A 115 3.95 -23.14 -8.53
CA ALA A 115 3.54 -24.55 -8.51
C ALA A 115 3.35 -25.09 -9.93
N THR A 116 3.30 -26.41 -10.06
CA THR A 116 3.16 -27.10 -11.35
C THR A 116 1.85 -26.82 -12.07
N ASP A 117 0.80 -26.44 -11.34
CA ASP A 117 -0.51 -26.06 -11.87
C ASP A 117 -0.57 -24.57 -12.29
N GLY A 118 0.56 -23.85 -12.21
CA GLY A 118 0.64 -22.42 -12.50
C GLY A 118 0.23 -21.51 -11.33
N THR A 119 -0.17 -22.07 -10.19
CA THR A 119 -0.44 -21.27 -8.98
C THR A 119 0.83 -20.61 -8.50
N ARG A 120 0.77 -19.30 -8.26
CA ARG A 120 1.91 -18.51 -7.77
C ARG A 120 1.63 -17.99 -6.38
N LYS A 121 2.48 -18.35 -5.42
CA LYS A 121 2.50 -17.78 -4.09
C LYS A 121 3.54 -16.66 -4.03
N VAL A 122 3.14 -15.52 -3.55
CA VAL A 122 3.98 -14.32 -3.43
C VAL A 122 4.03 -13.91 -1.97
N THR A 123 5.23 -13.73 -1.46
CA THR A 123 5.48 -13.37 -0.06
C THR A 123 6.01 -11.95 0.00
N TYR A 124 5.46 -11.15 0.91
CA TYR A 124 5.85 -9.75 1.11
C TYR A 124 6.27 -9.52 2.55
N ASN A 125 7.36 -8.79 2.74
CA ASN A 125 7.72 -8.20 4.01
C ASN A 125 6.98 -6.87 4.19
N LEU A 126 6.40 -6.66 5.36
CA LEU A 126 5.81 -5.37 5.75
C LEU A 126 6.93 -4.43 6.17
N ARG A 127 7.00 -3.25 5.57
CA ARG A 127 7.90 -2.18 6.01
C ARG A 127 7.29 -1.46 7.22
N GLY A 128 8.15 -0.84 8.02
CA GLY A 128 7.77 -0.04 9.19
C GLY A 128 7.66 -0.82 10.50
N SER A 129 7.14 -0.13 11.53
CA SER A 129 7.06 -0.65 12.89
C SER A 129 6.21 -1.92 12.98
N GLY A 130 6.76 -2.92 13.67
CA GLY A 130 6.11 -4.20 13.91
C GLY A 130 6.36 -5.26 12.83
N GLY A 131 6.98 -4.95 11.71
CA GLY A 131 7.42 -5.91 10.69
C GLY A 131 6.40 -6.99 10.37
N GLY A 132 6.89 -8.10 9.82
CA GLY A 132 6.11 -9.31 9.57
C GLY A 132 5.96 -9.61 8.08
N THR A 133 5.44 -10.79 7.80
CA THR A 133 5.33 -11.31 6.44
C THR A 133 3.89 -11.66 6.14
N VAL A 134 3.43 -11.29 4.95
CA VAL A 134 2.10 -11.65 4.43
C VAL A 134 2.23 -12.32 3.08
N GLU A 135 1.22 -13.07 2.69
CA GLU A 135 1.22 -13.84 1.46
C GLU A 135 0.01 -13.46 0.58
N SER A 136 0.25 -13.49 -0.72
CA SER A 136 -0.81 -13.50 -1.74
C SER A 136 -0.68 -14.73 -2.61
N VAL A 137 -1.81 -15.24 -3.10
CA VAL A 137 -1.82 -16.40 -4.00
C VAL A 137 -2.57 -16.04 -5.28
N LEU A 138 -1.90 -16.23 -6.41
CA LEU A 138 -2.45 -16.05 -7.75
C LEU A 138 -2.78 -17.45 -8.29
N ILE A 139 -4.06 -17.71 -8.49
CA ILE A 139 -4.57 -19.01 -8.94
C ILE A 139 -5.09 -18.82 -10.38
N PRO A 140 -4.40 -19.37 -11.40
CA PRO A 140 -4.88 -19.33 -12.76
C PRO A 140 -6.13 -20.20 -12.89
N ALA A 141 -7.15 -19.73 -13.62
CA ALA A 141 -8.26 -20.59 -13.96
C ALA A 141 -7.82 -21.56 -15.07
N LEU A 142 -8.09 -22.83 -14.87
CA LEU A 142 -7.86 -23.90 -15.86
C LEU A 142 -8.86 -23.84 -17.04
N THR A 143 -9.51 -22.69 -17.26
CA THR A 143 -10.52 -22.51 -18.29
C THR A 143 -10.02 -21.58 -19.39
N GLU A 144 -10.51 -21.76 -20.61
CA GLU A 144 -10.16 -20.97 -21.81
C GLU A 144 -10.35 -19.45 -21.67
N ARG A 145 -11.07 -19.00 -20.66
CA ARG A 145 -11.33 -17.56 -20.41
C ARG A 145 -10.23 -16.82 -19.64
N GLY A 146 -9.12 -17.49 -19.30
CA GLY A 146 -7.91 -16.85 -18.76
C GLY A 146 -8.10 -16.00 -17.50
N ARG A 147 -9.06 -16.34 -16.62
CA ARG A 147 -9.22 -15.62 -15.35
C ARG A 147 -8.13 -16.02 -14.37
N THR A 148 -7.69 -15.07 -13.57
CA THR A 148 -6.82 -15.34 -12.41
C THR A 148 -7.55 -14.92 -11.15
N THR A 149 -7.66 -15.81 -10.18
CA THR A 149 -8.14 -15.47 -8.84
C THR A 149 -6.95 -15.02 -8.00
N VAL A 150 -7.10 -13.87 -7.33
CA VAL A 150 -6.08 -13.36 -6.42
C VAL A 150 -6.62 -13.45 -4.99
N CYS A 151 -5.95 -14.25 -4.17
CA CYS A 151 -6.19 -14.29 -2.73
C CYS A 151 -5.19 -13.35 -2.06
N VAL A 152 -5.65 -12.40 -1.27
CA VAL A 152 -4.83 -11.40 -0.58
C VAL A 152 -4.97 -11.51 0.92
N SER A 153 -3.92 -11.15 1.65
CA SER A 153 -3.95 -11.02 3.10
C SER A 153 -4.55 -9.67 3.49
N SER A 154 -5.42 -9.65 4.49
CA SER A 154 -5.96 -8.43 5.11
C SER A 154 -5.44 -8.20 6.53
N GLN A 155 -4.77 -9.21 7.09
CA GLN A 155 -4.25 -9.19 8.46
C GLN A 155 -2.88 -9.86 8.52
N LEU A 156 -2.08 -9.47 9.49
CA LEU A 156 -0.89 -10.20 9.91
C LEU A 156 -1.30 -11.11 11.07
N GLY A 157 -1.29 -12.43 10.83
CA GLY A 157 -1.90 -13.42 11.70
C GLY A 157 -3.43 -13.43 11.61
N CYS A 158 -4.11 -14.12 12.52
CA CYS A 158 -5.57 -14.25 12.48
C CYS A 158 -6.14 -14.42 13.91
N ALA A 159 -7.25 -13.74 14.20
CA ALA A 159 -7.94 -13.83 15.49
C ALA A 159 -8.88 -15.05 15.61
N MET A 160 -9.22 -15.70 14.48
CA MET A 160 -10.27 -16.74 14.45
C MET A 160 -9.85 -18.06 15.10
N ASN A 161 -8.56 -18.28 15.35
CA ASN A 161 -8.02 -19.47 16.03
C ASN A 161 -8.57 -20.82 15.51
N CYS A 162 -8.78 -20.95 14.20
CA CYS A 162 -9.22 -22.21 13.60
C CYS A 162 -8.17 -23.30 13.80
N GLN A 163 -8.56 -24.45 14.34
CA GLN A 163 -7.64 -25.52 14.73
C GLN A 163 -6.83 -26.11 13.56
N PHE A 164 -7.36 -26.04 12.36
CA PHE A 164 -6.72 -26.54 11.13
C PHE A 164 -5.87 -25.50 10.39
N CYS A 165 -5.87 -24.24 10.82
CA CYS A 165 -5.22 -23.15 10.11
C CYS A 165 -3.89 -22.77 10.78
N TYR A 166 -2.80 -22.79 9.99
CA TYR A 166 -1.48 -22.40 10.48
C TYR A 166 -1.42 -20.91 10.90
N THR A 167 -2.03 -20.04 10.10
CA THR A 167 -2.08 -18.58 10.37
C THR A 167 -2.80 -18.27 11.69
N ALA A 168 -3.81 -19.06 12.05
CA ALA A 168 -4.52 -18.91 13.29
C ALA A 168 -3.64 -19.14 14.53
N LYS A 169 -2.64 -20.04 14.43
CA LYS A 169 -1.68 -20.32 15.50
C LYS A 169 -0.74 -19.15 15.78
N MET A 170 -0.59 -18.22 14.85
CA MET A 170 0.25 -17.04 15.00
C MET A 170 -0.40 -15.93 15.85
N GLY A 171 -1.71 -16.04 16.11
CA GLY A 171 -2.51 -14.97 16.72
C GLY A 171 -2.63 -13.73 15.81
N LEU A 172 -3.58 -12.86 16.11
CA LEU A 172 -3.71 -11.58 15.40
C LEU A 172 -2.63 -10.60 15.91
N ARG A 173 -1.81 -10.12 15.01
CA ARG A 173 -0.80 -9.10 15.30
C ARG A 173 -1.28 -7.70 14.93
N LYS A 174 -1.75 -7.52 13.68
CA LYS A 174 -2.35 -6.26 13.20
C LYS A 174 -3.21 -6.45 11.97
N ASN A 175 -4.12 -5.51 11.72
CA ASN A 175 -4.78 -5.37 10.43
C ASN A 175 -3.82 -4.68 9.44
N LEU A 176 -3.90 -5.05 8.17
CA LEU A 176 -3.21 -4.33 7.11
C LEU A 176 -3.93 -3.03 6.78
N SER A 177 -3.17 -2.02 6.36
CA SER A 177 -3.74 -0.78 5.83
C SER A 177 -4.38 -1.01 4.46
N ALA A 178 -5.27 -0.11 4.06
CA ALA A 178 -5.86 -0.14 2.72
C ALA A 178 -4.78 -0.12 1.62
N ALA A 179 -3.71 0.68 1.79
CA ALA A 179 -2.58 0.72 0.87
C ALA A 179 -1.89 -0.63 0.74
N GLN A 180 -1.65 -1.34 1.85
CA GLN A 180 -1.02 -2.66 1.87
C GLN A 180 -1.90 -3.74 1.20
N ILE A 181 -3.21 -3.69 1.40
CA ILE A 181 -4.13 -4.63 0.76
C ILE A 181 -4.20 -4.38 -0.76
N VAL A 182 -4.35 -3.12 -1.16
CA VAL A 182 -4.42 -2.72 -2.57
C VAL A 182 -3.11 -3.00 -3.31
N GLU A 183 -1.96 -2.79 -2.66
CA GLU A 183 -0.65 -3.08 -3.25
C GLU A 183 -0.51 -4.56 -3.64
N GLN A 184 -1.00 -5.50 -2.86
CA GLN A 184 -0.99 -6.91 -3.21
C GLN A 184 -1.73 -7.16 -4.54
N VAL A 185 -2.87 -6.50 -4.74
CA VAL A 185 -3.65 -6.62 -5.99
C VAL A 185 -2.90 -6.00 -7.17
N VAL A 186 -2.29 -4.84 -6.98
CA VAL A 186 -1.52 -4.15 -8.02
C VAL A 186 -0.30 -4.97 -8.42
N GLN A 187 0.43 -5.53 -7.46
CA GLN A 187 1.58 -6.41 -7.72
C GLN A 187 1.14 -7.70 -8.46
N ALA A 188 0.06 -8.33 -8.03
CA ALA A 188 -0.51 -9.49 -8.71
C ALA A 188 -0.83 -9.17 -10.18
N ARG A 189 -1.43 -8.02 -10.45
CA ARG A 189 -1.76 -7.59 -11.80
C ARG A 189 -0.53 -7.32 -12.66
N ARG A 190 0.55 -6.78 -12.08
CA ARG A 190 1.85 -6.63 -12.77
C ARG A 190 2.41 -7.98 -13.20
N MET A 191 2.35 -8.97 -12.30
CA MET A 191 2.86 -10.32 -12.55
C MET A 191 2.04 -11.11 -13.59
N THR A 192 0.80 -10.73 -13.85
CA THR A 192 -0.09 -11.42 -14.81
C THR A 192 -0.13 -10.74 -16.18
N ARG A 193 0.49 -9.57 -16.36
CA ARG A 193 0.56 -8.85 -17.64
C ARG A 193 1.74 -9.24 -18.54
N CYS A 194 2.62 -10.12 -18.06
CA CYS A 194 3.77 -10.63 -18.82
C CYS A 194 3.37 -11.79 -19.71
#